data_90c6d11c90ffd1417070e9152f8fbc4f
#
_entry.id   90c6d11c90ffd1417070e9152f8fbc4f
#
_cell.length_a   1.000
_cell.length_b   1.000
_cell.length_c   1.000
_cell.angle_alpha   90.00
_cell.angle_beta   90.00
_cell.angle_gamma   90.00
#
_symmetry.space_group_name_H-M   'P 1'
#
loop_
_entity.id
_entity.type
_entity.pdbx_description
1 polymer ?
#
loop_
_entity_poly.entity_id
_entity_poly.type
_entity_poly.pdbx_seq_one_letter_code
_entity_poly.pdbx_strand_id
1 'polypeptide(L)'
;MTVAQTVRCDEAAPGFRPARGLGNAHLQSFLASTGPRRALTSRRAHALQAAAREELLDCGEGIRLHGVYSPHPRAERGLAILIHGWHGSADSAYLLSAATHLFARGFSVFRLHLRDHGPSHHLNRELFNSARLPEV
;
A
#
# COMPACT_ATOMS: atom_id res chain seq x y z
N MET A 1 -3.16 -22.90 -28.18
CA MET A 1 -3.70 -21.51 -28.21
C MET A 1 -4.86 -21.46 -27.25
N THR A 2 -4.64 -20.88 -26.07
CA THR A 2 -5.68 -20.74 -25.02
C THR A 2 -6.49 -19.50 -25.38
N VAL A 3 -7.76 -19.67 -25.70
CA VAL A 3 -8.69 -18.57 -25.99
C VAL A 3 -8.94 -17.82 -24.69
N ALA A 4 -8.60 -16.54 -24.65
CA ALA A 4 -8.91 -15.67 -23.52
C ALA A 4 -10.45 -15.61 -23.34
N GLN A 5 -10.93 -16.02 -22.19
CA GLN A 5 -12.33 -15.93 -21.85
C GLN A 5 -12.69 -14.46 -21.61
N THR A 6 -13.53 -13.90 -22.46
CA THR A 6 -14.03 -12.52 -22.31
C THR A 6 -15.02 -12.51 -21.14
N VAL A 7 -14.60 -11.92 -20.02
CA VAL A 7 -15.49 -11.64 -18.89
C VAL A 7 -16.38 -10.46 -19.27
N ARG A 8 -17.68 -10.65 -19.33
CA ARG A 8 -18.64 -9.56 -19.55
C ARG A 8 -18.78 -8.74 -18.26
N CYS A 9 -18.54 -7.44 -18.35
CA CYS A 9 -18.62 -6.50 -17.23
C CYS A 9 -20.04 -6.19 -16.77
N ASP A 10 -21.06 -6.75 -17.40
CA ASP A 10 -22.47 -6.59 -17.10
C ASP A 10 -23.03 -7.67 -16.14
N GLU A 11 -22.27 -8.71 -15.83
CA GLU A 11 -22.58 -9.56 -14.70
C GLU A 11 -22.22 -8.82 -13.39
N ALA A 12 -23.16 -8.05 -12.89
CA ALA A 12 -23.06 -7.48 -11.55
C ALA A 12 -22.73 -8.60 -10.56
N ALA A 13 -21.63 -8.44 -9.82
CA ALA A 13 -21.24 -9.39 -8.80
C ALA A 13 -22.45 -9.69 -7.91
N PRO A 14 -22.92 -10.94 -7.84
CA PRO A 14 -24.16 -11.25 -7.19
C PRO A 14 -24.10 -10.85 -5.71
N GLY A 15 -24.91 -9.86 -5.33
CA GLY A 15 -25.28 -9.64 -3.94
C GLY A 15 -24.40 -8.74 -3.09
N PHE A 16 -23.52 -7.88 -3.64
CA PHE A 16 -22.88 -6.86 -2.79
C PHE A 16 -23.94 -5.92 -2.19
N ARG A 17 -24.11 -5.99 -0.87
CA ARG A 17 -24.94 -5.05 -0.10
C ARG A 17 -24.03 -4.29 0.87
N PRO A 18 -23.97 -2.95 0.78
CA PRO A 18 -23.23 -2.17 1.76
C PRO A 18 -23.82 -2.39 3.16
N ALA A 19 -22.98 -2.30 4.18
CA ALA A 19 -23.44 -2.37 5.56
C ALA A 19 -24.50 -1.29 5.85
N ARG A 20 -25.40 -1.55 6.80
CA ARG A 20 -26.46 -0.61 7.19
C ARG A 20 -25.86 0.78 7.48
N GLY A 21 -26.41 1.82 6.87
CA GLY A 21 -25.91 3.20 6.96
C GLY A 21 -24.77 3.56 5.97
N LEU A 22 -24.24 2.60 5.23
CA LEU A 22 -23.17 2.85 4.25
C LEU A 22 -23.65 2.73 2.79
N GLY A 23 -24.93 2.98 2.52
CA GLY A 23 -25.49 2.95 1.15
C GLY A 23 -25.04 4.12 0.27
N ASN A 24 -24.53 5.21 0.85
CA ASN A 24 -24.08 6.38 0.12
C ASN A 24 -22.57 6.29 -0.19
N ALA A 25 -22.19 6.32 -1.48
CA ALA A 25 -20.80 6.20 -1.93
C ALA A 25 -19.89 7.32 -1.39
N HIS A 26 -20.38 8.56 -1.30
CA HIS A 26 -19.62 9.69 -0.75
C HIS A 26 -19.34 9.51 0.74
N LEU A 27 -20.33 9.00 1.49
CA LEU A 27 -20.15 8.70 2.91
C LEU A 27 -19.13 7.58 3.11
N GLN A 28 -19.17 6.54 2.26
CA GLN A 28 -18.15 5.47 2.29
C GLN A 28 -16.74 6.03 2.05
N SER A 29 -16.56 6.84 1.01
CA SER A 29 -15.27 7.45 0.68
C SER A 29 -14.77 8.37 1.80
N PHE A 30 -15.65 9.17 2.35
CA PHE A 30 -15.33 10.06 3.47
C PHE A 30 -14.89 9.26 4.71
N LEU A 31 -15.66 8.27 5.13
CA LEU A 31 -15.33 7.43 6.28
C LEU A 31 -14.09 6.56 6.06
N ALA A 32 -13.82 6.17 4.81
CA ALA A 32 -12.63 5.41 4.47
C ALA A 32 -11.33 6.23 4.63
N SER A 33 -11.41 7.55 4.43
CA SER A 33 -10.26 8.47 4.40
C SER A 33 -10.05 9.24 5.71
N THR A 34 -11.04 9.28 6.60
CA THR A 34 -11.04 10.20 7.76
C THR A 34 -10.82 9.53 9.11
N GLY A 35 -10.57 10.40 10.08
CA GLY A 35 -10.24 10.26 11.50
C GLY A 35 -10.37 8.89 12.19
N PRO A 36 -11.56 8.35 12.43
CA PRO A 36 -11.68 7.15 13.27
C PRO A 36 -11.01 5.91 12.67
N ARG A 37 -11.12 5.73 11.34
CA ARG A 37 -10.47 4.60 10.65
C ARG A 37 -8.96 4.73 10.67
N ARG A 38 -8.44 5.95 10.45
CA ARG A 38 -7.00 6.21 10.48
C ARG A 38 -6.43 5.93 11.88
N ALA A 39 -7.09 6.42 12.93
CA ALA A 39 -6.69 6.18 14.32
C ALA A 39 -6.70 4.69 14.67
N LEU A 40 -7.76 3.96 14.27
CA LEU A 40 -7.84 2.52 14.50
C LEU A 40 -6.76 1.75 13.74
N THR A 41 -6.50 2.12 12.49
CA THR A 41 -5.45 1.49 11.67
C THR A 41 -4.07 1.75 12.27
N SER A 42 -3.77 2.97 12.71
CA SER A 42 -2.50 3.31 13.36
C SER A 42 -2.29 2.53 14.66
N ARG A 43 -3.33 2.40 15.49
CA ARG A 43 -3.26 1.58 16.72
C ARG A 43 -2.97 0.11 16.42
N ARG A 44 -3.63 -0.45 15.40
CA ARG A 44 -3.40 -1.85 14.98
C ARG A 44 -2.02 -2.04 14.36
N ALA A 45 -1.48 -1.02 13.71
CA ALA A 45 -0.17 -1.04 13.07
C ALA A 45 0.99 -0.87 14.06
N HIS A 46 0.75 -0.72 15.36
CA HIS A 46 1.80 -0.42 16.33
C HIS A 46 2.99 -1.40 16.27
N ALA A 47 2.74 -2.70 16.25
CA ALA A 47 3.80 -3.71 16.18
C ALA A 47 4.60 -3.62 14.86
N LEU A 48 3.91 -3.43 13.72
CA LEU A 48 4.52 -3.20 12.42
C LEU A 48 5.40 -1.94 12.42
N GLN A 49 4.87 -0.83 12.98
CA GLN A 49 5.57 0.44 13.04
C GLN A 49 6.73 0.43 14.02
N ALA A 50 6.61 -0.27 15.15
CA ALA A 50 7.70 -0.45 16.11
C ALA A 50 8.88 -1.24 15.53
N ALA A 51 8.64 -2.12 14.58
CA ALA A 51 9.67 -2.86 13.85
C ALA A 51 10.17 -2.11 12.60
N ALA A 52 9.57 -0.97 12.26
CA ALA A 52 9.85 -0.26 11.01
C ALA A 52 11.20 0.46 11.06
N ARG A 53 11.91 0.43 9.94
CA ARG A 53 13.10 1.23 9.67
C ARG A 53 13.02 1.77 8.25
N GLU A 54 13.58 2.96 8.06
CA GLU A 54 13.67 3.57 6.74
C GLU A 54 14.82 2.95 5.95
N GLU A 55 14.59 2.72 4.68
CA GLU A 55 15.57 2.17 3.75
C GLU A 55 15.62 3.03 2.50
N LEU A 56 16.82 3.30 2.03
CA LEU A 56 17.07 4.00 0.78
C LEU A 56 17.61 3.00 -0.23
N LEU A 57 16.86 2.80 -1.30
CA LEU A 57 17.23 1.89 -2.38
C LEU A 57 17.93 2.66 -3.49
N ASP A 58 19.11 2.20 -3.89
CA ASP A 58 19.76 2.64 -5.11
C ASP A 58 19.26 1.78 -6.28
N CYS A 59 18.50 2.39 -7.17
CA CYS A 59 17.91 1.73 -8.33
C CYS A 59 18.78 1.90 -9.60
N GLY A 60 20.03 2.40 -9.47
CA GLY A 60 20.91 2.68 -10.58
C GLY A 60 20.63 4.03 -11.24
N GLU A 61 21.54 4.47 -12.14
CA GLU A 61 21.42 5.72 -12.90
C GLU A 61 21.16 6.99 -12.05
N GLY A 62 21.56 6.97 -10.77
CA GLY A 62 21.32 8.06 -9.82
C GLY A 62 19.88 8.11 -9.28
N ILE A 63 19.06 7.10 -9.57
CA ILE A 63 17.68 6.96 -9.07
C ILE A 63 17.71 6.36 -7.69
N ARG A 64 17.04 7.01 -6.74
CA ARG A 64 16.89 6.51 -5.37
C ARG A 64 15.42 6.47 -4.97
N LEU A 65 15.00 5.34 -4.42
CA LEU A 65 13.68 5.17 -3.86
C LEU A 65 13.76 5.00 -2.35
N HIS A 66 12.78 5.53 -1.67
CA HIS A 66 12.63 5.43 -0.23
C HIS A 66 11.59 4.36 0.11
N GLY A 67 11.85 3.57 1.13
CA GLY A 67 10.90 2.58 1.61
C GLY A 67 10.95 2.44 3.12
N VAL A 68 9.93 1.78 3.65
CA VAL A 68 9.82 1.47 5.09
C VAL A 68 9.76 -0.03 5.25
N TYR A 69 10.83 -0.60 5.77
CA TYR A 69 10.97 -2.02 6.03
C TYR A 69 10.61 -2.38 7.47
N SER A 70 9.73 -3.32 7.63
CA SER A 70 9.33 -3.88 8.92
C SER A 70 9.67 -5.38 8.94
N PRO A 71 10.85 -5.77 9.46
CA PRO A 71 11.22 -7.18 9.60
C PRO A 71 10.31 -7.86 10.62
N HIS A 72 9.76 -9.01 10.26
CA HIS A 72 9.03 -9.83 11.22
C HIS A 72 10.01 -10.73 11.99
N PRO A 73 9.90 -10.83 13.34
CA PRO A 73 10.87 -11.60 14.15
C PRO A 73 11.04 -13.07 13.74
N ARG A 74 10.00 -13.65 13.20
CA ARG A 74 10.04 -15.07 12.75
C ARG A 74 10.21 -15.23 11.24
N ALA A 75 9.83 -14.22 10.44
CA ALA A 75 9.96 -14.16 8.96
C ALA A 75 9.71 -15.48 8.19
N GLU A 76 8.87 -16.36 8.73
CA GLU A 76 8.67 -17.74 8.21
C GLU A 76 7.98 -17.76 6.84
N ARG A 77 7.26 -16.68 6.49
CA ARG A 77 6.48 -16.58 5.27
C ARG A 77 7.13 -15.73 4.18
N GLY A 78 8.27 -15.11 4.46
CA GLY A 78 9.00 -14.32 3.48
C GLY A 78 8.70 -12.82 3.54
N LEU A 79 8.94 -12.12 2.44
CA LEU A 79 8.81 -10.66 2.30
C LEU A 79 7.59 -10.32 1.45
N ALA A 80 6.76 -9.43 1.95
CA ALA A 80 5.68 -8.79 1.20
C ALA A 80 6.07 -7.36 0.84
N ILE A 81 6.12 -7.04 -0.45
CA ILE A 81 6.37 -5.69 -0.95
C ILE A 81 5.02 -5.04 -1.26
N LEU A 82 4.77 -3.87 -0.68
CA LEU A 82 3.55 -3.11 -0.86
C LEU A 82 3.86 -1.76 -1.51
N ILE A 83 3.17 -1.47 -2.58
CA ILE A 83 3.30 -0.24 -3.36
C ILE A 83 1.98 0.53 -3.26
N HIS A 84 2.06 1.82 -2.95
CA HIS A 84 0.88 2.67 -2.86
C HIS A 84 0.35 3.08 -4.23
N GLY A 85 -0.91 3.50 -4.29
CA GLY A 85 -1.52 4.08 -5.48
C GLY A 85 -1.20 5.57 -5.65
N TRP A 86 -1.73 6.17 -6.70
CA TRP A 86 -1.59 7.60 -7.00
C TRP A 86 -1.88 8.49 -5.78
N HIS A 87 -1.05 9.50 -5.55
CA HIS A 87 -1.08 10.36 -4.37
C HIS A 87 -1.03 9.65 -3.00
N GLY A 88 -0.65 8.36 -2.99
CA GLY A 88 -0.48 7.62 -1.76
C GLY A 88 0.90 7.80 -1.12
N SER A 89 1.10 7.07 -0.04
CA SER A 89 2.39 6.94 0.65
C SER A 89 2.45 5.61 1.39
N ALA A 90 3.62 5.26 1.92
CA ALA A 90 3.77 4.09 2.80
C ALA A 90 2.84 4.13 4.03
N ASP A 91 2.34 5.32 4.40
CA ASP A 91 1.46 5.52 5.56
C ASP A 91 -0.02 5.69 5.19
N SER A 92 -0.37 5.48 3.93
CA SER A 92 -1.77 5.45 3.52
C SER A 92 -2.55 4.39 4.30
N ALA A 93 -3.75 4.72 4.78
CA ALA A 93 -4.52 3.88 5.69
C ALA A 93 -4.79 2.46 5.13
N TYR A 94 -5.05 2.35 3.83
CA TYR A 94 -5.24 1.06 3.16
C TYR A 94 -3.95 0.24 3.13
N LEU A 95 -2.80 0.89 2.87
CA LEU A 95 -1.50 0.23 2.81
C LEU A 95 -1.08 -0.25 4.20
N LEU A 96 -1.22 0.60 5.23
CA LEU A 96 -1.00 0.23 6.63
C LEU A 96 -1.90 -0.92 7.08
N SER A 97 -3.17 -0.93 6.65
CA SER A 97 -4.09 -2.01 6.98
C SER A 97 -3.64 -3.34 6.37
N ALA A 98 -3.26 -3.35 5.09
CA ALA A 98 -2.73 -4.53 4.41
C ALA A 98 -1.39 -4.99 5.02
N ALA A 99 -0.47 -4.05 5.26
CA ALA A 99 0.81 -4.30 5.90
C ALA A 99 0.67 -4.95 7.27
N THR A 100 -0.20 -4.39 8.11
CA THR A 100 -0.49 -4.93 9.45
C THR A 100 -1.04 -6.35 9.39
N HIS A 101 -1.94 -6.60 8.44
CA HIS A 101 -2.52 -7.92 8.25
C HIS A 101 -1.49 -8.98 7.82
N LEU A 102 -0.59 -8.62 6.91
CA LEU A 102 0.48 -9.50 6.46
C LEU A 102 1.53 -9.71 7.55
N PHE A 103 1.92 -8.64 8.24
CA PHE A 103 2.85 -8.71 9.37
C PHE A 103 2.33 -9.64 10.47
N ALA A 104 1.06 -9.51 10.86
CA ALA A 104 0.44 -10.39 11.84
C ALA A 104 0.39 -11.86 11.41
N ARG A 105 0.58 -12.15 10.12
CA ARG A 105 0.67 -13.51 9.55
C ARG A 105 2.08 -14.02 9.35
N GLY A 106 3.11 -13.33 9.83
CA GLY A 106 4.50 -13.78 9.80
C GLY A 106 5.27 -13.34 8.55
N PHE A 107 4.78 -12.38 7.79
CA PHE A 107 5.56 -11.77 6.71
C PHE A 107 6.39 -10.61 7.24
N SER A 108 7.63 -10.49 6.79
CA SER A 108 8.31 -9.19 6.76
C SER A 108 7.63 -8.31 5.72
N VAL A 109 7.53 -7.02 5.98
CA VAL A 109 6.81 -6.12 5.08
C VAL A 109 7.71 -4.96 4.66
N PHE A 110 7.77 -4.71 3.36
CA PHE A 110 8.40 -3.55 2.78
C PHE A 110 7.35 -2.66 2.12
N ARG A 111 7.24 -1.41 2.57
CA ARG A 111 6.32 -0.42 2.03
C ARG A 111 7.11 0.60 1.22
N LEU A 112 7.02 0.52 -0.09
CA LEU A 112 7.77 1.35 -1.02
C LEU A 112 7.07 2.69 -1.26
N HIS A 113 7.83 3.78 -1.20
CA HIS A 113 7.43 5.05 -1.79
C HIS A 113 7.88 5.11 -3.25
N LEU A 114 6.91 5.35 -4.14
CA LEU A 114 7.23 5.70 -5.51
C LEU A 114 7.96 7.05 -5.55
N ARG A 115 8.69 7.31 -6.63
CA ARG A 115 9.41 8.57 -6.85
C ARG A 115 8.47 9.75 -6.56
N ASP A 116 8.99 10.80 -5.94
CA ASP A 116 8.25 12.03 -5.63
C ASP A 116 6.99 11.84 -4.75
N HIS A 117 6.97 10.77 -3.95
CA HIS A 117 5.92 10.50 -2.97
C HIS A 117 6.47 10.39 -1.55
N GLY A 118 5.65 10.77 -0.56
CA GLY A 118 6.06 10.77 0.84
C GLY A 118 7.26 11.68 1.09
N PRO A 119 8.30 11.25 1.83
CA PRO A 119 9.49 12.06 2.11
C PRO A 119 10.53 12.07 0.97
N SER A 120 10.23 11.51 -0.21
CA SER A 120 11.21 11.24 -1.26
C SER A 120 11.41 12.35 -2.30
N HIS A 121 10.75 13.51 -2.17
CA HIS A 121 10.78 14.61 -3.15
C HIS A 121 12.19 15.13 -3.48
N HIS A 122 13.11 15.08 -2.53
CA HIS A 122 14.48 15.56 -2.69
C HIS A 122 15.46 14.54 -3.27
N LEU A 123 15.04 13.28 -3.39
CA LEU A 123 15.92 12.16 -3.77
C LEU A 123 16.21 12.11 -5.27
N ASN A 124 15.30 12.59 -6.08
CA ASN A 124 15.37 12.51 -7.54
C ASN A 124 15.05 13.86 -8.18
N ARG A 125 15.70 14.17 -9.30
CA ARG A 125 15.46 15.41 -10.04
C ARG A 125 14.15 15.41 -10.81
N GLU A 126 13.72 14.23 -11.26
CA GLU A 126 12.55 14.06 -12.11
C GLU A 126 11.34 13.60 -11.30
N LEU A 127 10.18 14.07 -11.70
CA LEU A 127 8.90 13.72 -11.08
C LEU A 127 8.49 12.28 -11.36
N PHE A 128 7.54 11.81 -10.58
CA PHE A 128 6.91 10.50 -10.78
C PHE A 128 6.29 10.38 -12.19
N ASN A 129 6.53 9.23 -12.80
CA ASN A 129 5.90 8.82 -14.05
C ASN A 129 5.51 7.33 -13.94
N SER A 130 4.24 7.02 -14.14
CA SER A 130 3.72 5.65 -14.02
C SER A 130 4.24 4.67 -15.07
N ALA A 131 4.92 5.14 -16.12
CA ALA A 131 5.52 4.29 -17.15
C ALA A 131 6.95 3.81 -16.80
N ARG A 132 7.50 4.22 -15.65
CA ARG A 132 8.87 3.88 -15.22
C ARG A 132 8.93 2.56 -14.47
N LEU A 133 8.53 1.48 -15.10
CA LEU A 133 8.60 0.12 -14.56
C LEU A 133 10.02 -0.32 -14.12
N PRO A 134 11.12 0.08 -14.80
CA PRO A 134 12.46 -0.35 -14.38
C PRO A 134 12.90 0.14 -13.00
N GLU A 135 12.19 1.11 -12.40
CA GLU A 135 12.53 1.67 -11.08
C GLU A 135 11.91 0.85 -9.92
N VAL A 136 10.94 0.02 -10.19
CA VAL A 136 10.15 -0.72 -9.20
C VAL A 136 10.35 -2.22 -9.38
#